data_cd48c84769817ac02923f340c3e3c590
#
_entry.id   cd48c84769817ac02923f340c3e3c590
#
_cell.length_a   1.000
_cell.length_b   1.000
_cell.length_c   1.000
_cell.angle_alpha   90.00
_cell.angle_beta   90.00
_cell.angle_gamma   90.00
#
_symmetry.space_group_name_H-M   'P 1'
#
loop_
_entity.id
_entity.type
_entity.pdbx_description
1 polymer ?
#
loop_
_entity_poly.entity_id
_entity_poly.type
_entity_poly.pdbx_seq_one_letter_code
_entity_poly.pdbx_strand_id
1 'polypeptide(L)'
;MSTSMPNRGRRSIEVPGVSHGNAPIPMGARVGHMIYSSGIMGKDPATDTLPADGPSQAKFMFMNLRSLLAQGGADLADVVHVKAYVKDNSHRDALNAEWLQCFPDPHDRPARHTMVADLPGGMLVQIEVVAVVKDGQHG
;
A
#
# COMPACT_ATOMS: atom_id res chain seq x y z
N MET A 1 16.42 8.33 -23.78
CA MET A 1 15.97 8.53 -23.34
C MET A 1 15.35 8.66 -23.03
N SER A 2 15.43 8.47 -22.96
CA SER A 2 14.79 8.53 -22.59
C SER A 2 14.34 8.92 -22.12
N THR A 3 14.34 9.12 -22.29
CA THR A 3 13.81 9.49 -21.84
C THR A 3 13.07 9.69 -21.52
N SER A 4 13.60 10.01 -22.46
CA SER A 4 12.38 10.21 -22.16
C SER A 4 11.63 9.62 -21.06
N MET A 5 11.91 9.30 -20.32
CA MET A 5 11.20 8.76 -19.19
C MET A 5 10.72 9.89 -18.32
N PRO A 6 9.42 10.18 -18.27
CA PRO A 6 8.94 11.31 -17.48
C PRO A 6 9.31 11.21 -16.01
N ASN A 7 9.40 9.96 -15.49
CA ASN A 7 9.67 9.74 -14.08
C ASN A 7 11.13 9.50 -13.75
N ARG A 8 12.01 9.63 -14.72
CA ARG A 8 13.44 9.56 -14.42
C ARG A 8 13.80 10.67 -13.47
N GLY A 9 14.49 10.34 -12.43
CA GLY A 9 14.82 11.29 -11.39
C GLY A 9 13.69 11.59 -10.43
N ARG A 10 12.51 11.12 -10.69
CA ARG A 10 11.39 11.21 -9.75
C ARG A 10 11.13 9.86 -9.16
N ARG A 11 11.53 9.66 -7.93
CA ARG A 11 11.28 8.40 -7.24
C ARG A 11 9.94 8.37 -6.52
N SER A 12 9.34 9.54 -6.24
CA SER A 12 8.09 9.60 -5.46
C SER A 12 6.91 9.05 -6.24
N ILE A 13 6.07 8.28 -5.56
CA ILE A 13 4.83 7.70 -6.10
C ILE A 13 3.68 8.26 -5.29
N GLU A 14 2.64 8.75 -5.96
CA GLU A 14 1.44 9.27 -5.31
C GLU A 14 0.25 8.35 -5.61
N VAL A 15 -0.72 8.37 -4.72
CA VAL A 15 -2.01 7.69 -4.92
C VAL A 15 -3.06 8.75 -5.14
N PRO A 16 -3.71 8.79 -6.32
CA PRO A 16 -4.72 9.80 -6.58
C PRO A 16 -5.82 9.79 -5.51
N GLY A 17 -6.09 10.96 -4.95
CA GLY A 17 -7.14 11.16 -3.96
C GLY A 17 -6.73 10.87 -2.53
N VAL A 18 -5.53 10.37 -2.27
CA VAL A 18 -5.08 10.01 -0.92
C VAL A 18 -3.79 10.74 -0.60
N SER A 19 -3.71 11.30 0.60
CA SER A 19 -2.55 12.06 1.04
C SER A 19 -2.18 11.70 2.48
N HIS A 20 -1.00 12.14 2.91
CA HIS A 20 -0.58 12.11 4.30
C HIS A 20 -0.88 13.46 5.00
N GLY A 21 -1.92 14.16 4.55
CA GLY A 21 -2.26 15.47 5.08
C GLY A 21 -1.17 16.48 4.75
N ASN A 22 -0.67 17.18 5.76
CA ASN A 22 0.37 18.19 5.58
C ASN A 22 1.79 17.64 5.72
N ALA A 23 1.95 16.35 5.95
CA ALA A 23 3.28 15.76 6.04
C ALA A 23 3.95 15.77 4.65
N PRO A 24 5.21 16.22 4.56
CA PRO A 24 5.89 16.38 3.27
C PRO A 24 6.47 15.04 2.77
N ILE A 25 5.63 14.01 2.68
CA ILE A 25 6.05 12.67 2.26
C ILE A 25 5.14 12.13 1.15
N PRO A 26 5.70 11.40 0.19
CA PRO A 26 4.88 10.73 -0.83
C PRO A 26 4.23 9.47 -0.26
N MET A 27 3.39 8.83 -1.05
CA MET A 27 2.79 7.55 -0.68
C MET A 27 3.79 6.40 -0.82
N GLY A 28 4.77 6.54 -1.66
CA GLY A 28 5.82 5.53 -1.81
C GLY A 28 6.95 6.06 -2.69
N ALA A 29 7.93 5.21 -2.93
CA ALA A 29 9.08 5.55 -3.76
C ALA A 29 9.53 4.34 -4.55
N ARG A 30 9.97 4.58 -5.78
CA ARG A 30 10.59 3.56 -6.62
C ARG A 30 11.99 3.99 -7.02
N VAL A 31 12.97 3.11 -6.81
CA VAL A 31 14.36 3.27 -7.30
C VAL A 31 14.76 1.95 -7.94
N GLY A 32 15.09 1.99 -9.23
CA GLY A 32 15.38 0.76 -9.98
C GLY A 32 14.17 -0.16 -9.99
N HIS A 33 14.35 -1.38 -9.48
CA HIS A 33 13.28 -2.36 -9.39
C HIS A 33 12.58 -2.39 -8.03
N MET A 34 13.01 -1.56 -7.09
CA MET A 34 12.52 -1.59 -5.72
C MET A 34 11.45 -0.52 -5.51
N ILE A 35 10.35 -0.92 -4.90
CA ILE A 35 9.31 0.00 -4.43
C ILE A 35 9.15 -0.20 -2.93
N TYR A 36 9.23 0.91 -2.18
CA TYR A 36 8.92 0.96 -0.76
C TYR A 36 7.76 1.92 -0.56
N SER A 37 6.76 1.53 0.20
CA SER A 37 5.67 2.45 0.51
C SER A 37 5.95 3.20 1.82
N SER A 38 5.36 4.38 1.93
CA SER A 38 5.07 4.99 3.22
C SER A 38 3.92 4.23 3.86
N GLY A 39 3.46 4.64 5.04
CA GLY A 39 2.29 4.02 5.64
C GLY A 39 1.06 4.19 4.75
N ILE A 40 0.42 3.10 4.38
CA ILE A 40 -0.80 3.10 3.59
C ILE A 40 -1.97 2.90 4.54
N MET A 41 -2.87 3.85 4.58
CA MET A 41 -4.05 3.78 5.43
C MET A 41 -5.31 3.61 4.59
N GLY A 42 -6.40 3.28 5.24
CA GLY A 42 -7.66 2.99 4.58
C GLY A 42 -8.51 4.23 4.27
N LYS A 43 -7.91 5.27 3.75
CA LYS A 43 -8.66 6.45 3.33
C LYS A 43 -9.44 6.18 2.05
N ASP A 44 -10.65 6.70 2.01
CA ASP A 44 -11.48 6.70 0.81
C ASP A 44 -10.88 7.72 -0.17
N PRO A 45 -10.44 7.31 -1.37
CA PRO A 45 -9.83 8.24 -2.32
C PRO A 45 -10.80 9.28 -2.89
N ALA A 46 -12.11 9.10 -2.72
CA ALA A 46 -13.08 10.10 -3.12
C ALA A 46 -13.11 11.30 -2.17
N THR A 47 -12.70 11.13 -0.92
CA THR A 47 -12.83 12.16 0.11
C THR A 47 -11.53 12.44 0.87
N ASP A 48 -10.51 11.60 0.73
CA ASP A 48 -9.26 11.65 1.50
C ASP A 48 -9.52 11.57 3.00
N THR A 49 -10.51 10.77 3.41
CA THR A 49 -10.87 10.60 4.82
C THR A 49 -11.01 9.12 5.17
N LEU A 50 -10.83 8.82 6.47
CA LEU A 50 -10.96 7.46 6.98
C LEU A 50 -12.42 7.15 7.29
N PRO A 51 -12.95 6.00 6.79
CA PRO A 51 -14.22 5.49 7.29
C PRO A 51 -14.13 5.16 8.78
N ALA A 52 -15.28 5.08 9.46
CA ALA A 52 -15.29 4.83 10.90
C ALA A 52 -15.01 3.37 11.27
N ASP A 53 -15.25 2.42 10.35
CA ASP A 53 -15.20 0.99 10.67
C ASP A 53 -13.98 0.29 10.07
N GLY A 54 -13.54 -0.77 10.75
CA GLY A 54 -12.39 -1.56 10.33
C GLY A 54 -12.51 -2.20 8.96
N PRO A 55 -13.63 -2.88 8.66
CA PRO A 55 -13.80 -3.50 7.33
C PRO A 55 -13.67 -2.52 6.17
N SER A 56 -14.27 -1.34 6.28
CA SER A 56 -14.16 -0.32 5.23
C SER A 56 -12.73 0.21 5.11
N GLN A 57 -12.06 0.45 6.25
CA GLN A 57 -10.67 0.89 6.23
C GLN A 57 -9.77 -0.16 5.59
N ALA A 58 -9.95 -1.44 5.92
CA ALA A 58 -9.15 -2.51 5.33
C ALA A 58 -9.34 -2.57 3.81
N LYS A 59 -10.59 -2.45 3.36
CA LYS A 59 -10.91 -2.47 1.93
C LYS A 59 -10.21 -1.33 1.19
N PHE A 60 -10.34 -0.11 1.68
CA PHE A 60 -9.71 1.04 1.03
C PHE A 60 -8.19 0.97 1.12
N MET A 61 -7.65 0.45 2.22
CA MET A 61 -6.21 0.29 2.39
C MET A 61 -5.61 -0.57 1.27
N PHE A 62 -6.21 -1.72 0.99
CA PHE A 62 -5.73 -2.58 -0.09
C PHE A 62 -6.03 -2.01 -1.47
N MET A 63 -7.12 -1.27 -1.63
CA MET A 63 -7.40 -0.52 -2.85
C MET A 63 -6.30 0.53 -3.10
N ASN A 64 -5.89 1.25 -2.06
CA ASN A 64 -4.82 2.24 -2.15
C ASN A 64 -3.48 1.58 -2.42
N LEU A 65 -3.23 0.39 -1.90
CA LEU A 65 -2.04 -0.39 -2.24
C LEU A 65 -2.01 -0.71 -3.74
N ARG A 66 -3.12 -1.19 -4.30
CA ARG A 66 -3.18 -1.48 -5.74
C ARG A 66 -2.90 -0.23 -6.57
N SER A 67 -3.46 0.90 -6.16
CA SER A 67 -3.24 2.18 -6.84
C SER A 67 -1.77 2.60 -6.78
N LEU A 68 -1.15 2.49 -5.60
CA LEU A 68 0.27 2.80 -5.43
C LEU A 68 1.12 1.96 -6.37
N LEU A 69 0.88 0.65 -6.40
CA LEU A 69 1.66 -0.26 -7.24
C LEU A 69 1.48 0.09 -8.72
N ALA A 70 0.25 0.34 -9.16
CA ALA A 70 -0.01 0.70 -10.54
C ALA A 70 0.70 2.00 -10.93
N GLN A 71 0.66 3.01 -10.07
CA GLN A 71 1.37 4.26 -10.30
C GLN A 71 2.88 4.05 -10.36
N GLY A 72 3.40 3.09 -9.62
CA GLY A 72 4.82 2.75 -9.60
C GLY A 72 5.25 1.77 -10.69
N GLY A 73 4.32 1.31 -11.54
CA GLY A 73 4.65 0.35 -12.61
C GLY A 73 4.70 -1.10 -12.13
N ALA A 74 3.94 -1.45 -11.11
CA ALA A 74 3.94 -2.77 -10.50
C ALA A 74 2.52 -3.27 -10.27
N ASP A 75 2.39 -4.47 -9.74
CA ASP A 75 1.12 -5.03 -9.32
C ASP A 75 1.31 -5.90 -8.07
N LEU A 76 0.23 -6.53 -7.61
CA LEU A 76 0.26 -7.32 -6.37
C LEU A 76 1.26 -8.47 -6.42
N ALA A 77 1.52 -9.04 -7.60
CA ALA A 77 2.47 -10.14 -7.74
C ALA A 77 3.92 -9.72 -7.45
N ASP A 78 4.20 -8.43 -7.49
CA ASP A 78 5.53 -7.90 -7.22
C ASP A 78 5.79 -7.65 -5.73
N VAL A 79 4.76 -7.74 -4.89
CA VAL A 79 4.90 -7.48 -3.44
C VAL A 79 5.63 -8.63 -2.78
N VAL A 80 6.69 -8.31 -2.05
CA VAL A 80 7.52 -9.30 -1.35
C VAL A 80 7.18 -9.35 0.12
N HIS A 81 6.92 -8.18 0.72
CA HIS A 81 6.71 -8.08 2.16
C HIS A 81 5.64 -7.05 2.48
N VAL A 82 4.79 -7.38 3.44
CA VAL A 82 3.78 -6.47 4.00
C VAL A 82 3.99 -6.41 5.51
N LYS A 83 4.22 -5.21 6.03
CA LYS A 83 4.19 -4.96 7.46
C LYS A 83 2.84 -4.35 7.77
N ALA A 84 2.05 -5.02 8.60
CA ALA A 84 0.68 -4.61 8.89
C ALA A 84 0.57 -4.17 10.35
N TYR A 85 -0.16 -3.10 10.56
CA TYR A 85 -0.43 -2.56 11.89
C TYR A 85 -1.94 -2.56 12.11
N VAL A 86 -2.37 -3.00 13.29
CA VAL A 86 -3.76 -2.93 13.70
C VAL A 86 -3.84 -2.17 15.02
N LYS A 87 -4.90 -1.37 15.18
CA LYS A 87 -5.11 -0.60 16.43
C LYS A 87 -5.25 -1.54 17.61
N ASP A 88 -5.94 -2.65 17.41
CA ASP A 88 -6.04 -3.75 18.37
C ASP A 88 -6.37 -5.03 17.59
N ASN A 89 -6.33 -6.16 18.30
CA ASN A 89 -6.50 -7.47 17.65
C ASN A 89 -7.87 -7.68 17.02
N SER A 90 -8.88 -6.91 17.40
CA SER A 90 -10.22 -7.05 16.83
C SER A 90 -10.26 -6.71 15.34
N HIS A 91 -9.25 -6.03 14.81
CA HIS A 91 -9.20 -5.64 13.39
C HIS A 91 -8.47 -6.67 12.52
N ARG A 92 -7.95 -7.75 13.09
CA ARG A 92 -7.22 -8.77 12.32
C ARG A 92 -8.12 -9.51 11.32
N ASP A 93 -9.37 -9.75 11.67
CA ASP A 93 -10.30 -10.42 10.77
C ASP A 93 -10.58 -9.60 9.52
N ALA A 94 -10.78 -8.28 9.69
CA ALA A 94 -10.99 -7.38 8.56
C ALA A 94 -9.74 -7.32 7.66
N LEU A 95 -8.56 -7.24 8.27
CA LEU A 95 -7.29 -7.27 7.54
C LEU A 95 -7.16 -8.56 6.74
N ASN A 96 -7.42 -9.71 7.38
CA ASN A 96 -7.27 -11.01 6.74
C ASN A 96 -8.28 -11.23 5.61
N ALA A 97 -9.50 -10.71 5.74
CA ALA A 97 -10.50 -10.83 4.70
C ALA A 97 -10.03 -10.18 3.40
N GLU A 98 -9.47 -8.96 3.49
CA GLU A 98 -8.97 -8.25 2.30
C GLU A 98 -7.65 -8.84 1.81
N TRP A 99 -6.80 -9.32 2.72
CA TRP A 99 -5.59 -10.04 2.36
C TRP A 99 -5.90 -11.25 1.48
N LEU A 100 -6.90 -12.04 1.84
CA LEU A 100 -7.29 -13.22 1.08
C LEU A 100 -7.88 -12.87 -0.29
N GLN A 101 -8.50 -11.69 -0.43
CA GLN A 101 -8.95 -11.21 -1.73
C GLN A 101 -7.77 -10.86 -2.64
N CYS A 102 -6.72 -10.27 -2.07
CA CYS A 102 -5.55 -9.88 -2.83
C CYS A 102 -4.62 -11.05 -3.13
N PHE A 103 -4.49 -11.99 -2.20
CA PHE A 103 -3.54 -13.10 -2.27
C PHE A 103 -4.25 -14.42 -1.97
N PRO A 104 -5.12 -14.88 -2.89
CA PRO A 104 -5.94 -16.06 -2.63
C PRO A 104 -5.18 -17.38 -2.68
N ASP A 105 -4.07 -17.48 -3.44
CA ASP A 105 -3.30 -18.71 -3.56
C ASP A 105 -2.40 -18.86 -2.33
N PRO A 106 -2.59 -19.92 -1.50
CA PRO A 106 -1.79 -20.09 -0.29
C PRO A 106 -0.31 -20.34 -0.56
N HIS A 107 0.07 -20.64 -1.80
CA HIS A 107 1.46 -20.87 -2.18
C HIS A 107 2.09 -19.70 -2.90
N ASP A 108 1.35 -18.57 -3.04
CA ASP A 108 1.82 -17.40 -3.78
C ASP A 108 1.39 -16.13 -3.04
N ARG A 109 2.00 -15.92 -1.89
CA ARG A 109 1.70 -14.77 -1.02
C ARG A 109 2.99 -14.09 -0.60
N PRO A 110 2.97 -12.75 -0.43
CA PRO A 110 4.12 -12.09 0.20
C PRO A 110 4.23 -12.48 1.67
N ALA A 111 5.42 -12.31 2.22
CA ALA A 111 5.61 -12.44 3.65
C ALA A 111 4.90 -11.29 4.37
N ARG A 112 4.40 -11.56 5.58
CA ARG A 112 3.69 -10.53 6.35
C ARG A 112 4.07 -10.61 7.82
N HIS A 113 4.21 -9.43 8.45
CA HIS A 113 4.33 -9.30 9.88
C HIS A 113 3.23 -8.34 10.37
N THR A 114 2.37 -8.79 11.27
CA THR A 114 1.25 -8.01 11.78
C THR A 114 1.49 -7.66 13.24
N MET A 115 1.36 -6.38 13.59
CA MET A 115 1.62 -5.88 14.93
C MET A 115 0.49 -4.99 15.40
N VAL A 116 0.21 -5.03 16.72
CA VAL A 116 -0.65 -4.03 17.34
C VAL A 116 0.18 -2.75 17.53
N ALA A 117 -0.38 -1.61 17.16
CA ALA A 117 0.27 -0.33 17.29
C ALA A 117 -0.73 0.75 17.67
N ASP A 118 -0.25 1.78 18.35
CA ASP A 118 -1.08 2.91 18.73
C ASP A 118 -1.21 3.85 17.53
N LEU A 119 -2.14 3.50 16.63
CA LEU A 119 -2.37 4.25 15.41
C LEU A 119 -3.14 5.54 15.69
N PRO A 120 -2.62 6.70 15.25
CA PRO A 120 -3.29 7.98 15.51
C PRO A 120 -4.38 8.28 14.48
N GLY A 121 -5.16 9.32 14.76
CA GLY A 121 -6.04 9.93 13.76
C GLY A 121 -7.20 9.09 13.30
N GLY A 122 -7.64 8.13 14.10
CA GLY A 122 -8.75 7.26 13.72
C GLY A 122 -8.37 6.07 12.86
N MET A 123 -7.08 5.87 12.60
CA MET A 123 -6.62 4.68 11.88
C MET A 123 -6.84 3.43 12.71
N LEU A 124 -7.45 2.42 12.08
CA LEU A 124 -7.66 1.10 12.70
C LEU A 124 -6.73 0.07 12.11
N VAL A 125 -6.29 0.28 10.87
CA VAL A 125 -5.32 -0.57 10.16
C VAL A 125 -4.38 0.31 9.33
N GLN A 126 -3.17 -0.20 9.10
CA GLN A 126 -2.18 0.46 8.25
C GLN A 126 -1.21 -0.60 7.74
N ILE A 127 -0.70 -0.44 6.52
CA ILE A 127 0.35 -1.32 6.00
C ILE A 127 1.50 -0.52 5.42
N GLU A 128 2.68 -1.16 5.40
CA GLU A 128 3.84 -0.73 4.62
C GLU A 128 4.26 -1.91 3.77
N VAL A 129 4.67 -1.66 2.53
CA VAL A 129 5.01 -2.76 1.63
C VAL A 129 6.35 -2.54 0.96
N VAL A 130 6.97 -3.66 0.58
CA VAL A 130 8.14 -3.70 -0.30
C VAL A 130 7.75 -4.53 -1.51
N ALA A 131 7.99 -3.97 -2.70
CA ALA A 131 7.76 -4.67 -3.96
C ALA A 131 9.02 -4.64 -4.80
N VAL A 132 9.21 -5.68 -5.60
CA VAL A 132 10.33 -5.80 -6.52
C VAL A 132 9.77 -6.07 -7.91
N VAL A 133 9.98 -5.14 -8.82
CA VAL A 133 9.47 -5.24 -10.19
C VAL A 133 10.45 -6.09 -11.00
N LYS A 134 9.93 -7.08 -11.70
CA LYS A 134 10.76 -7.99 -12.49
C LYS A 134 11.33 -7.30 -13.72
N ASP A 135 12.51 -7.75 -14.14
CA ASP A 135 13.11 -7.28 -15.37
C ASP A 135 12.20 -7.55 -16.56
N GLY A 136 12.02 -6.53 -17.40
CA GLY A 136 11.20 -6.65 -18.58
C GLY A 136 9.70 -6.68 -18.35
N GLN A 137 9.26 -6.65 -17.11
CA GLN A 137 7.84 -6.77 -16.80
C GLN A 137 7.03 -5.59 -17.30
N HIS A 138 7.59 -4.42 -17.30
CA HIS A 138 6.94 -3.18 -17.74
C HIS A 138 7.78 -2.46 -18.78
N GLY A 139 8.64 -3.21 -19.41
CA GLY A 139 9.55 -2.69 -20.42
C GLY A 139 8.92 -2.32 -21.72
#